data_29048020bbfa311c0200a0a3cc734204
#
_entry.id   29048020bbfa311c0200a0a3cc734204
#
_cell.length_a   1.000
_cell.length_b   1.000
_cell.length_c   1.000
_cell.angle_alpha   90.00
_cell.angle_beta   90.00
_cell.angle_gamma   90.00
#
_symmetry.space_group_name_H-M   'P 1'
#
loop_
_entity.id
_entity.type
_entity.pdbx_description
1 polymer ?
#
loop_
_entity_poly.entity_id
_entity_poly.type
_entity_poly.pdbx_seq_one_letter_code
_entity_poly.pdbx_strand_id
1 'polypeptide(L)'
;MDLPDRGRLTIHPLEADAPRPMRIPETGRYSYANEVTIRLSRAERDDRFVLPTSPETVALDADKVRFPLIIRRTQPGDRFVPLGMKGGKLVSDFLTDQKKSVWEKRHQVVVCDAEDQILWIVGNRIDHRVRITDSTRRVLLIEKLS
;
A
#
# COMPACT_ATOMS: atom_id res chain seq x y z
N MET A 1 -26.09 -24.05 2.62
CA MET A 1 -25.84 -23.12 2.98
C MET A 1 -25.70 -22.55 3.32
N ASP A 2 -26.29 -22.85 2.76
CA ASP A 2 -26.06 -21.92 3.11
C ASP A 2 -26.30 -21.42 3.20
N LEU A 3 -26.79 -21.72 2.88
CA LEU A 3 -26.80 -21.01 3.21
C LEU A 3 -27.01 -20.53 3.25
N PRO A 4 -27.52 -20.67 2.86
CA PRO A 4 -27.49 -19.94 3.07
C PRO A 4 -27.69 -19.57 3.16
N ASP A 5 -28.10 -20.11 2.72
CA ASP A 5 -28.00 -19.45 3.01
C ASP A 5 -28.16 -19.14 3.13
N ARG A 6 -28.36 -19.38 2.66
CA ARG A 6 -28.20 -18.86 3.01
C ARG A 6 -27.85 -18.39 2.99
N GLY A 7 -28.58 -18.98 2.40
CA GLY A 7 -27.91 -18.30 2.65
C GLY A 7 -27.81 -18.00 2.46
N ARG A 8 -27.90 -18.34 2.02
CA ARG A 8 -27.59 -17.79 1.97
C ARG A 8 -27.29 -17.15 1.98
N LEU A 9 -27.24 -17.33 1.55
CA LEU A 9 -26.78 -16.52 1.63
C LEU A 9 -26.25 -16.04 1.73
N THR A 10 -25.96 -15.90 1.42
CA THR A 10 -25.52 -15.30 1.54
C THR A 10 -24.70 -15.14 1.57
N ILE A 11 -24.10 -15.42 0.99
CA ILE A 11 -23.16 -15.20 0.76
C ILE A 11 -22.44 -14.35 0.95
N HIS A 12 -21.34 -14.53 1.06
CA HIS A 12 -20.99 -13.40 1.19
C HIS A 12 -20.52 -12.72 0.07
N PRO A 13 -20.96 -12.06 -0.51
CA PRO A 13 -20.73 -11.32 -1.71
C PRO A 13 -19.79 -10.16 -1.56
N LEU A 14 -19.39 -9.85 -0.36
CA LEU A 14 -18.39 -8.80 -0.13
C LEU A 14 -17.08 -9.07 -0.85
N GLU A 15 -16.66 -10.32 -0.91
CA GLU A 15 -15.43 -10.66 -1.63
C GLU A 15 -15.63 -10.62 -3.13
N ALA A 16 -16.81 -11.01 -3.59
CA ALA A 16 -17.13 -10.96 -5.01
C ALA A 16 -17.13 -9.52 -5.52
N ASP A 17 -17.45 -8.55 -4.64
CA ASP A 17 -17.49 -7.14 -5.00
C ASP A 17 -16.19 -6.42 -4.72
N ALA A 18 -15.17 -7.11 -4.21
CA ALA A 18 -13.88 -6.49 -3.95
C ALA A 18 -13.25 -6.03 -5.26
N PRO A 19 -12.69 -4.83 -5.29
CA PRO A 19 -12.06 -4.32 -6.52
C PRO A 19 -10.84 -5.15 -6.88
N ARG A 20 -10.63 -5.31 -8.18
CA ARG A 20 -9.48 -6.03 -8.69
C ARG A 20 -8.22 -5.17 -8.54
N PRO A 21 -7.05 -5.80 -8.43
CA PRO A 21 -5.80 -5.06 -8.45
C PRO A 21 -5.69 -4.22 -9.72
N MET A 22 -5.09 -3.04 -9.58
CA MET A 22 -4.89 -2.14 -10.70
C MET A 22 -3.41 -1.93 -10.92
N ARG A 23 -3.01 -2.01 -12.18
CA ARG A 23 -1.62 -1.82 -12.57
C ARG A 23 -1.30 -0.34 -12.72
N ILE A 24 -0.14 0.05 -12.20
CA ILE A 24 0.40 1.42 -12.30
C ILE A 24 1.70 1.33 -13.09
N PRO A 25 1.68 1.62 -14.41
CA PRO A 25 2.86 1.42 -15.24
C PRO A 25 3.95 2.46 -15.04
N GLU A 26 3.57 3.67 -14.61
CA GLU A 26 4.54 4.76 -14.46
C GLU A 26 4.00 5.80 -13.49
N THR A 27 4.77 6.86 -13.27
CA THR A 27 4.31 7.98 -12.44
C THR A 27 3.05 8.60 -13.03
N GLY A 28 2.29 9.28 -12.20
CA GLY A 28 1.03 9.89 -12.60
C GLY A 28 0.01 9.85 -11.48
N ARG A 29 -1.20 10.15 -11.84
CA ARG A 29 -2.33 10.19 -10.90
C ARG A 29 -3.28 9.05 -11.20
N TYR A 30 -3.66 8.32 -10.17
CA TYR A 30 -4.49 7.12 -10.31
C TYR A 30 -5.57 7.10 -9.26
N SER A 31 -6.78 6.73 -9.68
CA SER A 31 -7.90 6.49 -8.76
C SER A 31 -8.21 5.01 -8.72
N TYR A 32 -8.30 4.46 -7.53
CA TYR A 32 -8.53 3.04 -7.34
C TYR A 32 -9.88 2.84 -6.67
N ALA A 33 -10.78 2.11 -7.33
CA ALA A 33 -12.07 1.67 -6.78
C ALA A 33 -12.93 2.82 -6.25
N ASN A 34 -12.73 4.04 -6.72
CA ASN A 34 -13.41 5.25 -6.24
C ASN A 34 -13.21 5.48 -4.73
N GLU A 35 -12.22 4.84 -4.14
CA GLU A 35 -11.94 4.94 -2.71
C GLU A 35 -10.66 5.70 -2.42
N VAL A 36 -9.65 5.52 -3.26
CA VAL A 36 -8.32 6.06 -3.03
C VAL A 36 -7.80 6.69 -4.31
N THR A 37 -7.30 7.91 -4.20
CA THR A 37 -6.59 8.57 -5.29
C THR A 37 -5.17 8.82 -4.83
N ILE A 38 -4.20 8.39 -5.61
CA ILE A 38 -2.79 8.61 -5.31
C ILE A 38 -2.10 9.31 -6.48
N ARG A 39 -1.03 9.99 -6.17
CA ARG A 39 -0.18 10.61 -7.17
C ARG A 39 1.26 10.16 -6.95
N LEU A 40 1.88 9.68 -8.02
CA LEU A 40 3.27 9.27 -8.01
C LEU A 40 4.09 10.26 -8.81
N SER A 41 5.18 10.73 -8.22
CA SER A 41 6.10 11.64 -8.91
C SER A 41 7.52 11.29 -8.52
N ARG A 42 8.49 11.80 -9.31
CA ARG A 42 9.90 11.57 -9.06
C ARG A 42 10.55 12.86 -8.61
N ALA A 43 11.56 12.73 -7.77
CA ALA A 43 12.34 13.86 -7.30
C ALA A 43 13.81 13.44 -7.17
N GLU A 44 14.70 14.41 -7.24
CA GLU A 44 16.10 14.17 -6.96
C GLU A 44 16.34 14.40 -5.46
N ARG A 45 17.19 13.57 -4.89
CA ARG A 45 17.59 13.77 -3.50
C ARG A 45 18.80 14.69 -3.46
N ASP A 46 18.52 15.98 -3.38
CA ASP A 46 19.53 17.03 -3.30
C ASP A 46 19.36 17.79 -1.98
N ASP A 47 20.09 18.89 -1.83
CA ASP A 47 20.05 19.69 -0.61
C ASP A 47 18.68 20.29 -0.32
N ARG A 48 17.81 20.35 -1.31
CA ARG A 48 16.47 20.92 -1.16
C ARG A 48 15.43 19.89 -0.78
N PHE A 49 15.76 18.61 -0.90
CA PHE A 49 14.80 17.56 -0.63
C PHE A 49 14.52 17.46 0.87
N VAL A 50 13.23 17.43 1.22
CA VAL A 50 12.78 17.29 2.59
C VAL A 50 11.91 16.04 2.67
N LEU A 51 12.22 15.15 3.62
CA LEU A 51 11.42 13.96 3.82
C LEU A 51 10.03 14.33 4.29
N PRO A 52 8.98 13.74 3.67
CA PRO A 52 7.63 13.96 4.14
C PRO A 52 7.46 13.44 5.57
N THR A 53 6.64 14.12 6.34
CA THR A 53 6.33 13.71 7.72
C THR A 53 4.90 13.24 7.91
N SER A 54 4.06 13.39 6.89
CA SER A 54 2.68 12.94 6.93
C SER A 54 2.58 11.47 6.52
N PRO A 55 1.72 10.67 7.17
CA PRO A 55 1.52 9.29 6.72
C PRO A 55 0.83 9.19 5.37
N GLU A 56 0.32 10.29 4.84
CA GLU A 56 -0.36 10.31 3.55
C GLU A 56 0.57 10.65 2.38
N THR A 57 1.79 11.06 2.66
CA THR A 57 2.81 11.30 1.64
C THR A 57 4.07 10.59 2.05
N VAL A 58 4.55 9.72 1.18
CA VAL A 58 5.74 8.92 1.48
C VAL A 58 6.77 9.08 0.38
N ALA A 59 8.03 8.89 0.77
CA ALA A 59 9.17 8.94 -0.14
C ALA A 59 9.90 7.61 -0.09
N LEU A 60 10.12 7.01 -1.26
CA LEU A 60 10.80 5.73 -1.39
C LEU A 60 12.07 5.92 -2.21
N ASP A 61 13.04 5.05 -2.00
CA ASP A 61 14.23 4.99 -2.85
C ASP A 61 13.81 4.44 -4.22
N ALA A 62 13.81 5.30 -5.23
CA ALA A 62 13.30 4.94 -6.54
C ALA A 62 14.06 3.79 -7.18
N ASP A 63 15.35 3.63 -6.85
CA ASP A 63 16.16 2.56 -7.42
C ASP A 63 15.83 1.19 -6.84
N LYS A 64 15.07 1.15 -5.74
CA LYS A 64 14.64 -0.10 -5.10
C LYS A 64 13.21 -0.47 -5.45
N VAL A 65 12.56 0.30 -6.30
CA VAL A 65 11.16 0.10 -6.67
C VAL A 65 11.08 -0.34 -8.12
N ARG A 66 10.41 -1.45 -8.37
CA ARG A 66 10.29 -2.01 -9.71
C ARG A 66 8.89 -1.82 -10.26
N PHE A 67 8.80 -1.01 -11.30
CA PHE A 67 7.56 -0.83 -12.04
C PHE A 67 7.33 -2.00 -13.00
N PRO A 68 6.08 -2.32 -13.33
CA PRO A 68 4.85 -1.63 -12.93
C PRO A 68 4.51 -1.90 -11.48
N LEU A 69 3.93 -0.91 -10.84
CA LEU A 69 3.40 -1.10 -9.50
C LEU A 69 1.97 -1.65 -9.57
N ILE A 70 1.49 -2.13 -8.44
CA ILE A 70 0.13 -2.64 -8.33
C ILE A 70 -0.48 -2.03 -7.08
N ILE A 71 -1.68 -1.49 -7.23
CA ILE A 71 -2.48 -1.04 -6.09
C ILE A 71 -3.62 -2.02 -5.91
N ARG A 72 -3.83 -2.49 -4.69
CA ARG A 72 -4.86 -3.48 -4.39
C ARG A 72 -5.23 -3.43 -2.93
N ARG A 73 -6.30 -4.11 -2.57
CA ARG A 73 -6.61 -4.33 -1.16
C ARG A 73 -5.70 -5.39 -0.58
N THR A 74 -5.57 -5.37 0.74
CA THR A 74 -4.81 -6.41 1.45
C THR A 74 -5.45 -7.77 1.24
N GLN A 75 -4.62 -8.80 1.28
CA GLN A 75 -5.04 -10.18 1.15
C GLN A 75 -4.53 -10.96 2.36
N PRO A 76 -5.22 -12.05 2.74
CA PRO A 76 -4.72 -12.91 3.80
C PRO A 76 -3.29 -13.37 3.51
N GLY A 77 -2.45 -13.33 4.51
CA GLY A 77 -1.06 -13.74 4.37
C GLY A 77 -0.10 -12.64 3.92
N ASP A 78 -0.59 -11.46 3.58
CA ASP A 78 0.29 -10.35 3.21
C ASP A 78 1.26 -10.04 4.33
N ARG A 79 2.52 -9.84 3.95
CA ARG A 79 3.60 -9.51 4.88
C ARG A 79 4.41 -8.34 4.36
N PHE A 80 5.02 -7.61 5.26
CA PHE A 80 5.97 -6.55 4.92
C PHE A 80 6.90 -6.34 6.10
N VAL A 81 7.93 -5.54 5.92
CA VAL A 81 8.85 -5.16 6.99
C VAL A 81 8.54 -3.72 7.34
N PRO A 82 7.81 -3.44 8.43
CA PRO A 82 7.46 -2.05 8.76
C PRO A 82 8.70 -1.19 8.96
N LEU A 83 8.64 0.04 8.49
CA LEU A 83 9.75 0.98 8.62
C LEU A 83 10.21 1.04 10.09
N GLY A 84 11.52 0.90 10.29
CA GLY A 84 12.10 0.89 11.63
C GLY A 84 12.20 -0.47 12.28
N MET A 85 11.63 -1.51 11.67
CA MET A 85 11.69 -2.87 12.18
C MET A 85 12.68 -3.71 11.38
N LYS A 86 13.14 -4.82 11.97
CA LYS A 86 14.12 -5.69 11.32
C LYS A 86 13.49 -6.90 10.67
N GLY A 87 12.36 -7.35 11.15
CA GLY A 87 11.72 -8.56 10.66
C GLY A 87 10.39 -8.31 10.01
N GLY A 88 9.93 -9.29 9.24
CA GLY A 88 8.65 -9.23 8.59
C GLY A 88 7.50 -9.36 9.57
N LYS A 89 6.36 -8.79 9.21
CA LYS A 89 5.15 -8.84 10.01
C LYS A 89 3.96 -9.03 9.09
N LEU A 90 2.98 -9.79 9.55
CA LEU A 90 1.72 -9.88 8.83
C LEU A 90 1.04 -8.51 8.82
N VAL A 91 0.54 -8.10 7.66
CA VAL A 91 -0.18 -6.83 7.56
C VAL A 91 -1.39 -6.84 8.48
N SER A 92 -2.10 -7.96 8.58
CA SER A 92 -3.26 -8.05 9.47
C SER A 92 -2.89 -7.82 10.93
N ASP A 93 -1.75 -8.36 11.37
CA ASP A 93 -1.27 -8.15 12.73
C ASP A 93 -0.86 -6.70 12.97
N PHE A 94 -0.19 -6.12 11.98
CA PHE A 94 0.22 -4.72 12.04
C PHE A 94 -0.99 -3.79 12.22
N LEU A 95 -2.03 -4.03 11.44
CA LEU A 95 -3.25 -3.23 11.52
C LEU A 95 -4.00 -3.47 12.83
N THR A 96 -4.00 -4.70 13.31
CA THR A 96 -4.60 -5.03 14.62
C THR A 96 -3.88 -4.29 15.74
N ASP A 97 -2.55 -4.25 15.69
CA ASP A 97 -1.75 -3.53 16.69
C ASP A 97 -2.06 -2.04 16.69
N GLN A 98 -2.47 -1.50 15.53
CA GLN A 98 -2.90 -0.11 15.42
C GLN A 98 -4.38 0.08 15.75
N LYS A 99 -5.03 -0.96 16.23
CA LYS A 99 -6.44 -0.93 16.65
C LYS A 99 -7.40 -0.62 15.50
N LYS A 100 -7.04 -1.03 14.28
CA LYS A 100 -7.93 -0.89 13.14
C LYS A 100 -9.08 -1.88 13.26
N SER A 101 -10.28 -1.42 12.90
CA SER A 101 -11.46 -2.26 12.94
C SER A 101 -11.41 -3.33 11.84
N VAL A 102 -12.29 -4.33 11.93
CA VAL A 102 -12.41 -5.35 10.88
C VAL A 102 -12.73 -4.68 9.54
N TRP A 103 -13.64 -3.70 9.56
CA TRP A 103 -14.00 -2.97 8.35
C TRP A 103 -12.80 -2.24 7.75
N GLU A 104 -12.04 -1.53 8.58
CA GLU A 104 -10.85 -0.81 8.13
C GLU A 104 -9.81 -1.77 7.55
N LYS A 105 -9.61 -2.93 8.19
CA LYS A 105 -8.66 -3.92 7.71
C LYS A 105 -9.05 -4.48 6.35
N ARG A 106 -10.34 -4.71 6.14
CA ARG A 106 -10.84 -5.22 4.86
C ARG A 106 -10.70 -4.22 3.72
N HIS A 107 -10.77 -2.94 4.04
CA HIS A 107 -10.72 -1.88 3.05
C HIS A 107 -9.34 -1.26 2.91
N GLN A 108 -8.36 -1.76 3.65
CA GLN A 108 -7.00 -1.27 3.56
C GLN A 108 -6.41 -1.56 2.19
N VAL A 109 -5.82 -0.52 1.61
CA VAL A 109 -5.19 -0.60 0.29
C VAL A 109 -3.68 -0.58 0.47
N VAL A 110 -2.97 -1.34 -0.37
CA VAL A 110 -1.51 -1.38 -0.39
C VAL A 110 -1.01 -1.10 -1.79
N VAL A 111 0.19 -0.57 -1.87
CA VAL A 111 0.91 -0.40 -3.14
C VAL A 111 2.06 -1.41 -3.13
N CYS A 112 2.13 -2.21 -4.19
CA CYS A 112 3.13 -3.26 -4.35
C CYS A 112 3.99 -3.00 -5.58
N ASP A 113 5.16 -3.62 -5.64
CA ASP A 113 6.01 -3.55 -6.83
C ASP A 113 5.63 -4.64 -7.83
N ALA A 114 6.41 -4.74 -8.90
CA ALA A 114 6.13 -5.70 -9.98
C ALA A 114 6.20 -7.16 -9.52
N GLU A 115 6.83 -7.43 -8.38
CA GLU A 115 6.96 -8.78 -7.81
C GLU A 115 5.99 -8.99 -6.65
N ASP A 116 4.99 -8.13 -6.52
CA ASP A 116 3.97 -8.18 -5.47
C ASP A 116 4.54 -7.96 -4.07
N GLN A 117 5.73 -7.35 -3.96
CA GLN A 117 6.26 -6.95 -2.66
C GLN A 117 5.57 -5.67 -2.22
N ILE A 118 5.01 -5.68 -1.01
CA ILE A 118 4.34 -4.49 -0.48
C ILE A 118 5.37 -3.40 -0.22
N LEU A 119 5.09 -2.20 -0.75
CA LEU A 119 5.93 -1.03 -0.58
C LEU A 119 5.34 -0.07 0.46
N TRP A 120 4.03 0.04 0.50
CA TRP A 120 3.34 1.01 1.34
C TRP A 120 1.96 0.52 1.72
N ILE A 121 1.68 0.56 3.01
CA ILE A 121 0.32 0.44 3.53
C ILE A 121 -0.25 1.85 3.42
N VAL A 122 -1.14 2.07 2.45
CA VAL A 122 -1.58 3.42 2.08
C VAL A 122 -2.18 4.16 3.27
N GLY A 123 -1.70 5.39 3.49
CA GLY A 123 -2.10 6.19 4.64
C GLY A 123 -1.41 5.79 5.94
N ASN A 124 -0.42 4.91 5.87
CA ASN A 124 0.22 4.36 7.04
C ASN A 124 1.74 4.26 6.83
N ARG A 125 2.29 3.09 6.86
CA ARG A 125 3.75 2.90 6.92
C ARG A 125 4.28 2.24 5.65
N ILE A 126 5.50 2.64 5.27
CA ILE A 126 6.21 2.03 4.15
C ILE A 126 6.96 0.79 4.61
N ASP A 127 7.39 -0.02 3.64
CA ASP A 127 8.29 -1.13 3.89
C ASP A 127 9.71 -0.60 4.13
N HIS A 128 10.36 -1.13 5.15
CA HIS A 128 11.69 -0.69 5.55
C HIS A 128 12.72 -0.83 4.42
N ARG A 129 12.55 -1.83 3.56
CA ARG A 129 13.54 -2.14 2.53
C ARG A 129 13.59 -1.12 1.40
N VAL A 130 12.57 -0.28 1.26
CA VAL A 130 12.52 0.75 0.21
C VAL A 130 12.65 2.16 0.78
N ARG A 131 13.11 2.28 2.01
CA ARG A 131 13.27 3.59 2.66
C ARG A 131 14.39 4.40 2.03
N ILE A 132 14.32 5.71 2.23
CA ILE A 132 15.41 6.61 1.87
C ILE A 132 16.60 6.36 2.81
N THR A 133 17.78 6.23 2.23
CA THR A 133 19.04 6.06 2.98
C THR A 133 20.05 7.11 2.51
N ASP A 134 21.21 7.13 3.12
CA ASP A 134 22.26 8.08 2.74
C ASP A 134 22.73 7.88 1.29
N SER A 135 22.56 6.69 0.74
CA SER A 135 22.95 6.39 -0.64
C SER A 135 21.86 6.65 -1.67
N THR A 136 20.67 7.00 -1.22
CA THR A 136 19.55 7.27 -2.13
C THR A 136 19.81 8.53 -2.93
N ARG A 137 19.64 8.46 -4.25
CA ARG A 137 19.82 9.60 -5.14
C ARG A 137 18.54 10.04 -5.80
N ARG A 138 17.67 9.08 -6.12
CA ARG A 138 16.38 9.35 -6.76
C ARG A 138 15.27 8.87 -5.88
N VAL A 139 14.21 9.66 -5.84
CA VAL A 139 13.10 9.46 -4.91
C VAL A 139 11.82 9.25 -5.70
N LEU A 140 11.03 8.28 -5.26
CA LEU A 140 9.65 8.13 -5.71
C LEU A 140 8.75 8.67 -4.61
N LEU A 141 8.00 9.71 -4.93
CA LEU A 141 7.01 10.28 -4.00
C LEU A 141 5.65 9.70 -4.33
N ILE A 142 4.95 9.24 -3.31
CA ILE A 142 3.58 8.76 -3.45
C ILE A 142 2.72 9.53 -2.46
N GLU A 143 1.68 10.19 -2.98
CA GLU A 143 0.77 10.98 -2.16
C GLU A 143 -0.63 10.41 -2.23
N LYS A 144 -1.25 10.24 -1.07
CA LYS A 144 -2.67 9.92 -1.01
C LYS A 144 -3.43 11.24 -1.07
N LEU A 145 -4.21 11.46 -2.11
CA LEU A 145 -4.91 12.72 -2.34
C LEU A 145 -6.32 12.74 -1.76
N SER A 146 -6.92 11.57 -1.56
CA SER A 146 -8.26 11.50 -0.99
C SER A 146 -8.55 10.15 -0.39
#